data_7517712418848a2e695643ec11a6dc81
#
_entry.id   7517712418848a2e695643ec11a6dc81
#
_cell.length_a   1.000
_cell.length_b   1.000
_cell.length_c   1.000
_cell.angle_alpha   90.00
_cell.angle_beta   90.00
_cell.angle_gamma   90.00
#
_symmetry.space_group_name_H-M   'P 1'
#
loop_
_entity.id
_entity.type
_entity.pdbx_description
1 polymer ?
#
loop_
_entity_poly.entity_id
_entity_poly.type
_entity_poly.pdbx_seq_one_letter_code
_entity_poly.pdbx_strand_id
1 'polypeptide(L)'
;MRQQVYHSHEIQAWEQRWFAQQNSSFGLMQQVAWSIAQRLDLLFQSSHSQIKKIAIWCGSGNNAGDGYCLAVYLQQYGYQVEIFAAEAGQSQDLRSAILIAQQHQLMIHQNFMMTQSFDCHIDALFGIGLNRNLDNNWQNIIQSFNAQTGLKIAIDIPSGLNANTGQPLAIAIKADYTFTVLGLKAGLFTGQAKEYSGQIEVISAIPIDSELKPIAQLSPTQIKLPQRQAFGHKGNYGHVLVIGGHADMGGAVMMAAESAFSAGAGKVTIVCDVKHHTAILTRSPNIMLRDINNLIDDELQNLIDHVDAVSFGMGLGRDEWAKQQFSKWFVKIHQAVHLQVVLDADALWFLAEQSIKLNQRTYLTPHPGEAAKLLNCSVSEIEADRIATIHKLQKKYAGQWVLKGVGSLILQDDLWICTAGNAGMGTGGMGDVLAGMIASLKAQFPEHIHLHEIVTLHALAGDYLAIQGQRGLQAHHMNEAVYYVVNHCHG
;
A
#
# COMPACT_ATOMS: atom_id res chain seq x y z
N MET A 1 -14.93 10.55 -2.62
CA MET A 1 -15.55 9.22 -2.69
C MET A 1 -14.54 8.19 -2.20
N ARG A 2 -14.97 7.18 -1.46
CA ARG A 2 -14.10 6.06 -1.08
C ARG A 2 -13.74 5.28 -2.35
N GLN A 3 -12.45 5.12 -2.64
CA GLN A 3 -12.01 4.36 -3.80
C GLN A 3 -12.01 2.87 -3.45
N GLN A 4 -13.04 2.17 -3.87
CA GLN A 4 -13.21 0.73 -3.63
C GLN A 4 -12.30 -0.08 -4.55
N VAL A 5 -11.73 -1.14 -3.99
CA VAL A 5 -10.80 -2.05 -4.66
C VAL A 5 -11.44 -3.45 -4.72
N TYR A 6 -11.30 -4.09 -5.87
CA TYR A 6 -11.98 -5.33 -6.17
C TYR A 6 -11.00 -6.46 -6.51
N HIS A 7 -11.46 -7.67 -6.28
CA HIS A 7 -10.84 -8.86 -6.87
C HIS A 7 -11.19 -8.96 -8.37
N SER A 8 -10.28 -9.46 -9.19
CA SER A 8 -10.49 -9.55 -10.65
C SER A 8 -11.77 -10.32 -11.03
N HIS A 9 -12.14 -11.35 -10.26
CA HIS A 9 -13.37 -12.10 -10.53
C HIS A 9 -14.65 -11.29 -10.29
N GLU A 10 -14.64 -10.31 -9.38
CA GLU A 10 -15.79 -9.42 -9.18
C GLU A 10 -16.00 -8.50 -10.38
N ILE A 11 -14.90 -8.02 -10.96
CA ILE A 11 -14.97 -7.22 -12.20
C ILE A 11 -15.51 -8.07 -13.36
N GLN A 12 -15.01 -9.30 -13.53
CA GLN A 12 -15.53 -10.23 -14.54
C GLN A 12 -17.01 -10.56 -14.33
N ALA A 13 -17.43 -10.78 -13.07
CA ALA A 13 -18.84 -11.03 -12.77
C ALA A 13 -19.73 -9.82 -13.09
N TRP A 14 -19.23 -8.59 -12.85
CA TRP A 14 -19.91 -7.35 -13.25
C TRP A 14 -20.09 -7.27 -14.76
N GLU A 15 -19.05 -7.51 -15.56
CA GLU A 15 -19.15 -7.57 -17.03
C GLU A 15 -20.17 -8.60 -17.48
N GLN A 16 -20.15 -9.81 -16.90
CA GLN A 16 -21.11 -10.86 -17.24
C GLN A 16 -22.56 -10.47 -16.92
N ARG A 17 -22.82 -9.84 -15.77
CA ARG A 17 -24.16 -9.33 -15.41
C ARG A 17 -24.61 -8.22 -16.37
N TRP A 18 -23.68 -7.36 -16.81
CA TRP A 18 -23.95 -6.34 -17.81
C TRP A 18 -24.35 -6.96 -19.17
N PHE A 19 -23.63 -7.99 -19.62
CA PHE A 19 -23.94 -8.69 -20.87
C PHE A 19 -25.25 -9.50 -20.77
N ALA A 20 -25.56 -10.06 -19.61
CA ALA A 20 -26.83 -10.76 -19.39
C ALA A 20 -28.08 -9.87 -19.57
N GLN A 21 -27.92 -8.54 -19.46
CA GLN A 21 -28.96 -7.54 -19.77
C GLN A 21 -29.06 -7.21 -21.28
N GLN A 22 -28.52 -8.07 -22.12
CA GLN A 22 -28.49 -7.92 -23.60
C GLN A 22 -27.61 -6.75 -24.08
N ASN A 23 -26.72 -6.24 -23.27
CA ASN A 23 -25.74 -5.25 -23.72
C ASN A 23 -24.61 -5.92 -24.51
N SER A 24 -24.10 -5.19 -25.50
CA SER A 24 -23.04 -5.68 -26.38
C SER A 24 -21.69 -5.70 -25.71
N SER A 25 -21.01 -6.86 -25.68
CA SER A 25 -19.63 -6.98 -25.23
C SER A 25 -18.66 -6.19 -26.13
N PHE A 26 -18.86 -6.26 -27.44
CA PHE A 26 -18.09 -5.48 -28.39
C PHE A 26 -18.36 -3.97 -28.25
N GLY A 27 -19.60 -3.58 -27.93
CA GLY A 27 -19.95 -2.19 -27.64
C GLY A 27 -19.23 -1.66 -26.41
N LEU A 28 -19.08 -2.48 -25.36
CA LEU A 28 -18.30 -2.13 -24.17
C LEU A 28 -16.80 -1.97 -24.53
N MET A 29 -16.23 -2.89 -25.29
CA MET A 29 -14.83 -2.81 -25.78
C MET A 29 -14.58 -1.50 -26.55
N GLN A 30 -15.46 -1.13 -27.46
CA GLN A 30 -15.37 0.14 -28.21
C GLN A 30 -15.46 1.36 -27.27
N GLN A 31 -16.36 1.33 -26.29
CA GLN A 31 -16.53 2.42 -25.31
C GLN A 31 -15.30 2.59 -24.41
N VAL A 32 -14.72 1.48 -23.94
CA VAL A 32 -13.46 1.47 -23.17
C VAL A 32 -12.33 2.08 -24.00
N ALA A 33 -12.12 1.57 -25.22
CA ALA A 33 -11.08 2.05 -26.12
C ALA A 33 -11.26 3.55 -26.46
N TRP A 34 -12.48 4.00 -26.73
CA TRP A 34 -12.79 5.41 -26.95
C TRP A 34 -12.45 6.27 -25.74
N SER A 35 -12.84 5.84 -24.54
CA SER A 35 -12.57 6.57 -23.31
C SER A 35 -11.05 6.67 -23.03
N ILE A 36 -10.30 5.60 -23.28
CA ILE A 36 -8.83 5.61 -23.18
C ILE A 36 -8.24 6.57 -24.22
N ALA A 37 -8.70 6.55 -25.48
CA ALA A 37 -8.21 7.44 -26.52
C ALA A 37 -8.38 8.92 -26.15
N GLN A 38 -9.54 9.30 -25.61
CA GLN A 38 -9.78 10.66 -25.13
C GLN A 38 -8.81 11.07 -24.01
N ARG A 39 -8.57 10.17 -23.04
CA ARG A 39 -7.65 10.44 -21.93
C ARG A 39 -6.21 10.57 -22.41
N LEU A 40 -5.80 9.71 -23.34
CA LEU A 40 -4.46 9.77 -23.92
C LEU A 40 -4.25 11.04 -24.74
N ASP A 41 -5.23 11.45 -25.56
CA ASP A 41 -5.13 12.69 -26.32
C ASP A 41 -4.95 13.90 -25.39
N LEU A 42 -5.75 13.99 -24.31
CA LEU A 42 -5.60 15.04 -23.29
C LEU A 42 -4.23 14.98 -22.59
N LEU A 43 -3.76 13.80 -22.22
CA LEU A 43 -2.45 13.59 -21.58
C LEU A 43 -1.33 14.01 -22.52
N PHE A 44 -1.39 13.64 -23.80
CA PHE A 44 -0.38 13.98 -24.77
C PHE A 44 -0.34 15.48 -25.04
N GLN A 45 -1.50 16.13 -25.22
CA GLN A 45 -1.57 17.57 -25.42
C GLN A 45 -1.06 18.37 -24.23
N SER A 46 -1.33 17.94 -23.00
CA SER A 46 -1.00 18.68 -21.78
C SER A 46 0.45 18.48 -21.32
N SER A 47 1.00 17.28 -21.42
CA SER A 47 2.25 16.90 -20.75
C SER A 47 3.28 16.20 -21.64
N HIS A 48 2.87 15.72 -22.84
CA HIS A 48 3.69 14.92 -23.74
C HIS A 48 3.46 15.29 -25.22
N SER A 49 3.46 16.59 -25.53
CA SER A 49 3.10 17.11 -26.87
C SER A 49 4.03 16.65 -28.00
N GLN A 50 5.18 16.07 -27.69
CA GLN A 50 6.11 15.48 -28.66
C GLN A 50 5.62 14.14 -29.23
N ILE A 51 4.65 13.46 -28.60
CA ILE A 51 4.17 12.15 -29.04
C ILE A 51 3.43 12.29 -30.36
N LYS A 52 3.90 11.56 -31.37
CA LYS A 52 3.32 11.46 -32.72
C LYS A 52 3.19 10.02 -33.18
N LYS A 53 4.15 9.16 -32.84
CA LYS A 53 4.22 7.76 -33.26
C LYS A 53 3.94 6.83 -32.09
N ILE A 54 2.95 5.97 -32.24
CA ILE A 54 2.45 5.06 -31.18
C ILE A 54 2.55 3.62 -31.66
N ALA A 55 3.15 2.75 -30.86
CA ALA A 55 3.14 1.30 -31.04
C ALA A 55 2.17 0.66 -30.05
N ILE A 56 1.21 -0.11 -30.52
CA ILE A 56 0.29 -0.88 -29.66
C ILE A 56 0.65 -2.36 -29.75
N TRP A 57 0.91 -2.96 -28.60
CA TRP A 57 1.32 -4.36 -28.48
C TRP A 57 0.12 -5.20 -28.09
N CYS A 58 -0.40 -5.99 -29.02
CA CYS A 58 -1.63 -6.75 -28.88
C CYS A 58 -1.38 -8.24 -28.64
N GLY A 59 -1.96 -8.79 -27.58
CA GLY A 59 -1.98 -10.22 -27.30
C GLY A 59 -3.04 -10.98 -28.11
N SER A 60 -3.51 -12.11 -27.58
CA SER A 60 -4.49 -12.99 -28.22
C SER A 60 -5.89 -12.94 -27.57
N GLY A 61 -6.11 -12.12 -26.53
CA GLY A 61 -7.37 -12.04 -25.77
C GLY A 61 -8.14 -10.74 -26.01
N ASN A 62 -9.18 -10.53 -25.19
CA ASN A 62 -10.05 -9.34 -25.31
C ASN A 62 -9.30 -8.02 -25.02
N ASN A 63 -8.30 -8.02 -24.15
CA ASN A 63 -7.46 -6.83 -23.93
C ASN A 63 -6.76 -6.37 -25.22
N ALA A 64 -6.38 -7.31 -26.10
CA ALA A 64 -5.91 -6.96 -27.45
C ALA A 64 -7.01 -6.31 -28.30
N GLY A 65 -8.26 -6.75 -28.14
CA GLY A 65 -9.42 -6.12 -28.80
C GLY A 65 -9.57 -4.64 -28.41
N ASP A 66 -9.41 -4.31 -27.13
CA ASP A 66 -9.35 -2.91 -26.66
C ASP A 66 -8.19 -2.17 -27.35
N GLY A 67 -7.02 -2.79 -27.48
CA GLY A 67 -5.85 -2.24 -28.18
C GLY A 67 -6.10 -1.96 -29.66
N TYR A 68 -6.75 -2.88 -30.38
CA TYR A 68 -7.11 -2.67 -31.80
C TYR A 68 -8.12 -1.55 -31.99
N CYS A 69 -9.17 -1.49 -31.14
CA CYS A 69 -10.15 -0.39 -31.19
C CYS A 69 -9.48 0.95 -30.81
N LEU A 70 -8.59 0.97 -29.82
CA LEU A 70 -7.84 2.14 -29.42
C LEU A 70 -6.94 2.67 -30.56
N ALA A 71 -6.31 1.77 -31.31
CA ALA A 71 -5.48 2.12 -32.47
C ALA A 71 -6.28 2.95 -33.51
N VAL A 72 -7.51 2.52 -33.78
CA VAL A 72 -8.41 3.23 -34.71
C VAL A 72 -8.72 4.64 -34.21
N TYR A 73 -9.09 4.79 -32.95
CA TYR A 73 -9.44 6.09 -32.39
C TYR A 73 -8.22 7.03 -32.30
N LEU A 74 -7.05 6.54 -31.96
CA LEU A 74 -5.82 7.35 -31.94
C LEU A 74 -5.41 7.78 -33.36
N GLN A 75 -5.59 6.93 -34.37
CA GLN A 75 -5.41 7.32 -35.78
C GLN A 75 -6.37 8.45 -36.19
N GLN A 76 -7.63 8.39 -35.75
CA GLN A 76 -8.62 9.44 -36.01
C GLN A 76 -8.26 10.77 -35.31
N TYR A 77 -7.58 10.74 -34.19
CA TYR A 77 -6.99 11.92 -33.52
C TYR A 77 -5.72 12.46 -34.22
N GLY A 78 -5.26 11.77 -35.31
CA GLY A 78 -4.12 12.21 -36.12
C GLY A 78 -2.76 11.64 -35.69
N TYR A 79 -2.72 10.68 -34.78
CA TYR A 79 -1.48 9.98 -34.43
C TYR A 79 -1.12 8.92 -35.47
N GLN A 80 0.18 8.69 -35.66
CA GLN A 80 0.69 7.59 -36.47
C GLN A 80 0.74 6.33 -35.59
N VAL A 81 -0.13 5.36 -35.89
CA VAL A 81 -0.30 4.17 -35.06
C VAL A 81 0.08 2.91 -35.84
N GLU A 82 0.91 2.07 -35.23
CA GLU A 82 1.21 0.72 -35.73
C GLU A 82 0.89 -0.31 -34.65
N ILE A 83 0.37 -1.45 -35.07
CA ILE A 83 0.01 -2.56 -34.20
C ILE A 83 1.01 -3.69 -34.35
N PHE A 84 1.57 -4.19 -33.24
CA PHE A 84 2.41 -5.36 -33.14
C PHE A 84 1.65 -6.45 -32.42
N ALA A 85 1.33 -7.54 -33.08
CA ALA A 85 0.35 -8.49 -32.58
C ALA A 85 0.82 -9.92 -32.59
N ALA A 86 0.39 -10.66 -31.57
CA ALA A 86 0.41 -12.12 -31.58
C ALA A 86 -0.70 -12.68 -32.49
N GLU A 87 -0.67 -13.98 -32.77
CA GLU A 87 -1.77 -14.66 -33.43
C GLU A 87 -3.07 -14.47 -32.64
N ALA A 88 -4.15 -14.10 -33.35
CA ALA A 88 -5.43 -13.83 -32.75
C ALA A 88 -6.07 -15.09 -32.15
N GLY A 89 -6.62 -14.97 -30.94
CA GLY A 89 -7.42 -16.01 -30.31
C GLY A 89 -8.81 -16.15 -30.91
N GLN A 90 -9.67 -16.90 -30.24
CA GLN A 90 -11.00 -17.27 -30.78
C GLN A 90 -12.11 -16.28 -30.44
N SER A 91 -11.85 -15.24 -29.64
CA SER A 91 -12.85 -14.25 -29.25
C SER A 91 -13.47 -13.57 -30.46
N GLN A 92 -14.81 -13.54 -30.51
CA GLN A 92 -15.58 -12.87 -31.57
C GLN A 92 -15.29 -11.36 -31.54
N ASP A 93 -15.22 -10.76 -30.35
CA ASP A 93 -15.00 -9.32 -30.19
C ASP A 93 -13.61 -8.93 -30.69
N LEU A 94 -12.58 -9.72 -30.38
CA LEU A 94 -11.23 -9.51 -30.90
C LEU A 94 -11.19 -9.57 -32.42
N ARG A 95 -11.87 -10.56 -33.05
CA ARG A 95 -11.94 -10.67 -34.52
C ARG A 95 -12.63 -9.46 -35.14
N SER A 96 -13.69 -8.98 -34.51
CA SER A 96 -14.40 -7.76 -34.96
C SER A 96 -13.49 -6.53 -34.86
N ALA A 97 -12.72 -6.39 -33.78
CA ALA A 97 -11.76 -5.30 -33.59
C ALA A 97 -10.64 -5.33 -34.65
N ILE A 98 -10.10 -6.51 -34.97
CA ILE A 98 -9.10 -6.69 -36.05
C ILE A 98 -9.65 -6.27 -37.40
N LEU A 99 -10.89 -6.68 -37.75
CA LEU A 99 -11.52 -6.33 -39.01
C LEU A 99 -11.70 -4.81 -39.15
N ILE A 100 -12.10 -4.12 -38.07
CA ILE A 100 -12.22 -2.65 -38.09
C ILE A 100 -10.86 -2.00 -38.29
N ALA A 101 -9.82 -2.45 -37.57
CA ALA A 101 -8.46 -1.92 -37.74
C ALA A 101 -7.94 -2.10 -39.18
N GLN A 102 -8.24 -3.24 -39.82
CA GLN A 102 -7.91 -3.49 -41.23
C GLN A 102 -8.70 -2.58 -42.17
N GLN A 103 -10.00 -2.33 -41.94
CA GLN A 103 -10.82 -1.40 -42.72
C GLN A 103 -10.27 0.04 -42.64
N HIS A 104 -9.71 0.44 -41.52
CA HIS A 104 -9.01 1.72 -41.32
C HIS A 104 -7.58 1.72 -41.84
N GLN A 105 -7.15 0.65 -42.52
CA GLN A 105 -5.81 0.53 -43.14
C GLN A 105 -4.66 0.71 -42.15
N LEU A 106 -4.87 0.34 -40.87
CA LEU A 106 -3.81 0.34 -39.87
C LEU A 106 -2.76 -0.70 -40.24
N MET A 107 -1.50 -0.34 -40.03
CA MET A 107 -0.38 -1.28 -40.22
C MET A 107 -0.34 -2.28 -39.06
N ILE A 108 -0.51 -3.56 -39.36
CA ILE A 108 -0.54 -4.67 -38.41
C ILE A 108 0.64 -5.61 -38.70
N HIS A 109 1.60 -5.68 -37.77
CA HIS A 109 2.74 -6.59 -37.82
C HIS A 109 2.40 -7.86 -37.01
N GLN A 110 2.57 -9.03 -37.64
CA GLN A 110 2.32 -10.34 -37.00
C GLN A 110 3.52 -10.83 -36.17
N ASN A 111 4.27 -9.91 -35.61
CA ASN A 111 5.42 -10.17 -34.71
C ASN A 111 5.71 -8.89 -33.88
N PHE A 112 6.64 -9.02 -32.92
CA PHE A 112 7.03 -7.94 -32.02
C PHE A 112 8.42 -7.37 -32.36
N MET A 113 8.91 -7.54 -33.59
CA MET A 113 10.17 -6.95 -34.04
C MET A 113 9.94 -5.54 -34.56
N MET A 114 10.53 -4.55 -33.89
CA MET A 114 10.45 -3.15 -34.30
C MET A 114 11.64 -2.77 -35.15
N THR A 115 11.36 -2.11 -36.26
CA THR A 115 12.35 -1.61 -37.20
C THR A 115 12.56 -0.11 -37.12
N GLN A 116 11.73 0.59 -36.29
CA GLN A 116 11.82 2.02 -36.02
C GLN A 116 11.49 2.34 -34.56
N SER A 117 11.78 3.54 -34.13
CA SER A 117 11.43 4.04 -32.79
C SER A 117 10.02 4.62 -32.76
N PHE A 118 9.36 4.49 -31.61
CA PHE A 118 8.06 5.08 -31.31
C PHE A 118 8.18 5.97 -30.06
N ASP A 119 7.34 7.00 -30.01
CA ASP A 119 7.31 7.93 -28.88
C ASP A 119 6.52 7.37 -27.68
N CYS A 120 5.58 6.45 -27.97
CA CYS A 120 4.74 5.81 -26.97
C CYS A 120 4.52 4.34 -27.31
N HIS A 121 4.53 3.49 -26.28
CA HIS A 121 4.25 2.06 -26.37
C HIS A 121 3.05 1.73 -25.48
N ILE A 122 2.01 1.11 -26.07
CA ILE A 122 0.79 0.74 -25.35
C ILE A 122 0.74 -0.78 -25.22
N ASP A 123 0.66 -1.24 -24.00
CA ASP A 123 0.51 -2.64 -23.61
C ASP A 123 -0.97 -3.04 -23.64
N ALA A 124 -1.32 -3.89 -24.57
CA ALA A 124 -2.60 -4.58 -24.73
C ALA A 124 -2.38 -6.10 -24.86
N LEU A 125 -1.33 -6.64 -24.22
CA LEU A 125 -1.00 -8.07 -24.34
C LEU A 125 -1.95 -8.92 -23.50
N PHE A 126 -2.05 -8.64 -22.19
CA PHE A 126 -2.89 -9.39 -21.25
C PHE A 126 -3.66 -8.45 -20.31
N GLY A 127 -4.92 -8.79 -20.02
CA GLY A 127 -5.73 -8.16 -18.97
C GLY A 127 -5.82 -9.04 -17.71
N ILE A 128 -6.87 -8.81 -16.91
CA ILE A 128 -7.10 -9.47 -15.61
C ILE A 128 -7.24 -10.99 -15.65
N GLY A 129 -7.38 -11.59 -16.80
CA GLY A 129 -7.53 -13.05 -16.96
C GLY A 129 -6.23 -13.85 -16.78
N LEU A 130 -5.07 -13.21 -16.73
CA LEU A 130 -3.79 -13.89 -16.60
C LEU A 130 -3.56 -14.32 -15.14
N ASN A 131 -3.45 -15.64 -14.90
CA ASN A 131 -3.30 -16.24 -13.57
C ASN A 131 -2.20 -17.32 -13.49
N ARG A 132 -1.38 -17.43 -14.52
CA ARG A 132 -0.29 -18.40 -14.64
C ARG A 132 1.01 -17.72 -15.03
N ASN A 133 2.14 -18.31 -14.65
CA ASN A 133 3.44 -17.83 -15.11
C ASN A 133 3.52 -17.84 -16.65
N LEU A 134 4.13 -16.79 -17.16
CA LEU A 134 4.39 -16.63 -18.58
C LEU A 134 5.51 -17.58 -19.04
N ASP A 135 5.31 -18.17 -20.21
CA ASP A 135 6.37 -18.93 -20.88
C ASP A 135 7.49 -18.02 -21.42
N ASN A 136 8.59 -18.65 -21.85
CA ASN A 136 9.78 -17.91 -22.28
C ASN A 136 9.53 -16.97 -23.47
N ASN A 137 8.59 -17.31 -24.36
CA ASN A 137 8.27 -16.45 -25.51
C ASN A 137 7.63 -15.14 -25.04
N TRP A 138 6.63 -15.22 -24.19
CA TRP A 138 5.99 -14.04 -23.63
C TRP A 138 6.93 -13.23 -22.71
N GLN A 139 7.80 -13.91 -21.96
CA GLN A 139 8.83 -13.22 -21.17
C GLN A 139 9.76 -12.39 -22.06
N ASN A 140 10.20 -12.93 -23.19
CA ASN A 140 11.04 -12.21 -24.17
C ASN A 140 10.30 -11.00 -24.77
N ILE A 141 9.00 -11.12 -25.08
CA ILE A 141 8.18 -10.03 -25.60
C ILE A 141 8.08 -8.90 -24.55
N ILE A 142 7.76 -9.22 -23.30
CA ILE A 142 7.69 -8.24 -22.22
C ILE A 142 9.05 -7.58 -21.96
N GLN A 143 10.13 -8.36 -22.02
CA GLN A 143 11.48 -7.84 -21.88
C GLN A 143 11.83 -6.87 -23.01
N SER A 144 11.43 -7.19 -24.25
CA SER A 144 11.57 -6.32 -25.41
C SER A 144 10.76 -5.03 -25.26
N PHE A 145 9.53 -5.13 -24.76
CA PHE A 145 8.69 -3.93 -24.45
C PHE A 145 9.36 -3.05 -23.40
N ASN A 146 9.80 -3.63 -22.29
CA ASN A 146 10.44 -2.87 -21.21
C ASN A 146 11.74 -2.18 -21.66
N ALA A 147 12.44 -2.74 -22.63
CA ALA A 147 13.67 -2.17 -23.21
C ALA A 147 13.42 -0.99 -24.17
N GLN A 148 12.16 -0.79 -24.63
CA GLN A 148 11.84 0.34 -25.51
C GLN A 148 12.02 1.67 -24.77
N THR A 149 12.40 2.69 -25.51
CA THR A 149 12.37 4.09 -25.08
C THR A 149 10.99 4.70 -25.34
N GLY A 150 10.64 5.80 -24.70
CA GLY A 150 9.34 6.47 -24.86
C GLY A 150 8.37 6.13 -23.72
N LEU A 151 7.19 6.74 -23.76
CA LEU A 151 6.16 6.60 -22.77
C LEU A 151 5.54 5.20 -22.81
N LYS A 152 5.36 4.56 -21.67
CA LYS A 152 4.79 3.21 -21.55
C LYS A 152 3.44 3.24 -20.86
N ILE A 153 2.42 2.71 -21.51
CA ILE A 153 1.03 2.74 -21.04
C ILE A 153 0.49 1.32 -21.02
N ALA A 154 -0.18 0.93 -19.93
CA ALA A 154 -0.88 -0.35 -19.86
C ALA A 154 -2.40 -0.16 -19.91
N ILE A 155 -3.07 -0.99 -20.71
CA ILE A 155 -4.52 -1.14 -20.69
C ILE A 155 -4.87 -2.18 -19.64
N ASP A 156 -5.80 -1.83 -18.75
CA ASP A 156 -6.39 -2.65 -17.70
C ASP A 156 -5.42 -2.98 -16.56
N ILE A 157 -4.37 -3.73 -16.82
CA ILE A 157 -3.31 -4.06 -15.86
C ILE A 157 -2.00 -4.28 -16.65
N PRO A 158 -0.83 -3.87 -16.11
CA PRO A 158 0.44 -4.18 -16.75
C PRO A 158 0.58 -5.68 -17.01
N SER A 159 0.80 -6.05 -18.27
CA SER A 159 0.86 -7.47 -18.66
C SER A 159 1.95 -8.21 -17.90
N GLY A 160 1.58 -9.35 -17.36
CA GLY A 160 2.45 -10.15 -16.48
C GLY A 160 2.32 -9.82 -14.99
N LEU A 161 1.60 -8.78 -14.59
CA LEU A 161 1.28 -8.50 -13.20
C LEU A 161 0.00 -9.23 -12.78
N ASN A 162 0.01 -9.93 -11.65
CA ASN A 162 -1.19 -10.58 -11.13
C ASN A 162 -2.20 -9.54 -10.60
N ALA A 163 -3.40 -9.54 -11.14
CA ALA A 163 -4.45 -8.56 -10.86
C ALA A 163 -4.92 -8.53 -9.39
N ASN A 164 -4.65 -9.56 -8.61
CA ASN A 164 -5.10 -9.68 -7.23
C ASN A 164 -3.99 -9.50 -6.21
N THR A 165 -2.79 -10.01 -6.50
CA THR A 165 -1.66 -10.02 -5.55
C THR A 165 -0.59 -8.99 -5.84
N GLY A 166 -0.56 -8.41 -7.06
CA GLY A 166 0.48 -7.48 -7.47
C GLY A 166 1.86 -8.11 -7.60
N GLN A 167 1.91 -9.45 -7.74
CA GLN A 167 3.16 -10.16 -7.99
C GLN A 167 3.36 -10.37 -9.49
N PRO A 168 4.58 -10.19 -10.01
CA PRO A 168 4.86 -10.51 -11.41
C PRO A 168 4.80 -12.02 -11.63
N LEU A 169 4.14 -12.44 -12.72
CA LEU A 169 4.03 -13.84 -13.17
C LEU A 169 5.25 -14.19 -14.03
N ALA A 170 6.39 -14.28 -13.42
CA ALA A 170 7.77 -14.34 -13.87
C ALA A 170 8.34 -12.96 -14.25
N ILE A 171 7.66 -12.16 -15.05
CA ILE A 171 8.02 -10.81 -15.46
C ILE A 171 6.75 -10.00 -15.71
N ALA A 172 6.82 -8.68 -15.58
CA ALA A 172 5.70 -7.79 -15.92
C ALA A 172 6.19 -6.54 -16.67
N ILE A 173 5.28 -5.93 -17.41
CA ILE A 173 5.47 -4.62 -18.04
C ILE A 173 5.63 -3.55 -16.96
N LYS A 174 6.60 -2.64 -17.17
CA LYS A 174 6.80 -1.44 -16.38
C LYS A 174 6.13 -0.27 -17.09
N ALA A 175 4.93 0.07 -16.68
CA ALA A 175 4.15 1.15 -17.25
C ALA A 175 4.39 2.47 -16.48
N ASP A 176 4.36 3.60 -17.20
CA ASP A 176 4.30 4.94 -16.62
C ASP A 176 2.86 5.30 -16.23
N TYR A 177 1.87 4.77 -17.00
CA TYR A 177 0.44 4.93 -16.75
C TYR A 177 -0.30 3.60 -16.94
N THR A 178 -1.28 3.36 -16.10
CA THR A 178 -2.22 2.23 -16.25
C THR A 178 -3.65 2.74 -16.29
N PHE A 179 -4.35 2.51 -17.41
CA PHE A 179 -5.78 2.79 -17.55
C PHE A 179 -6.57 1.52 -17.23
N THR A 180 -6.95 1.39 -15.95
CA THR A 180 -7.64 0.18 -15.48
C THR A 180 -9.14 0.26 -15.78
N VAL A 181 -9.70 -0.83 -16.32
CA VAL A 181 -11.07 -0.88 -16.84
C VAL A 181 -12.05 -1.20 -15.72
N LEU A 182 -13.17 -0.47 -15.67
CA LEU A 182 -14.33 -0.58 -14.78
C LEU A 182 -14.03 -0.29 -13.30
N GLY A 183 -13.06 -0.94 -12.68
CA GLY A 183 -12.78 -0.79 -11.26
C GLY A 183 -11.33 -1.05 -10.88
N LEU A 184 -10.91 -0.56 -9.72
CA LEU A 184 -9.56 -0.75 -9.19
C LEU A 184 -9.36 -2.21 -8.79
N LYS A 185 -8.28 -2.83 -9.27
CA LYS A 185 -7.88 -4.19 -8.87
C LYS A 185 -6.85 -4.12 -7.75
N ALA A 186 -6.93 -5.05 -6.80
CA ALA A 186 -6.04 -5.07 -5.64
C ALA A 186 -4.55 -5.18 -6.03
N GLY A 187 -4.25 -5.97 -7.06
CA GLY A 187 -2.89 -6.17 -7.56
C GLY A 187 -2.23 -4.92 -8.15
N LEU A 188 -2.97 -3.81 -8.34
CA LEU A 188 -2.39 -2.53 -8.72
C LEU A 188 -1.78 -1.75 -7.53
N PHE A 189 -2.07 -2.15 -6.29
CA PHE A 189 -1.74 -1.37 -5.10
C PHE A 189 -0.95 -2.12 -4.04
N THR A 190 -0.78 -3.43 -4.15
CA THR A 190 -0.05 -4.26 -3.18
C THR A 190 1.07 -5.07 -3.86
N GLY A 191 1.85 -5.80 -3.07
CA GLY A 191 2.96 -6.59 -3.59
C GLY A 191 4.03 -5.72 -4.24
N GLN A 192 4.40 -6.03 -5.48
CA GLN A 192 5.38 -5.27 -6.25
C GLN A 192 4.75 -4.25 -7.21
N ALA A 193 3.44 -4.05 -7.15
CA ALA A 193 2.67 -3.26 -8.12
C ALA A 193 3.25 -1.86 -8.39
N LYS A 194 3.77 -1.18 -7.36
CA LYS A 194 4.32 0.19 -7.49
C LYS A 194 5.51 0.28 -8.46
N GLU A 195 6.21 -0.85 -8.70
CA GLU A 195 7.31 -0.95 -9.68
C GLU A 195 6.79 -1.02 -11.13
N TYR A 196 5.52 -1.42 -11.33
CA TYR A 196 4.98 -1.76 -12.63
C TYR A 196 3.80 -0.91 -13.09
N SER A 197 2.99 -0.39 -12.16
CA SER A 197 1.69 0.20 -12.50
C SER A 197 1.72 1.68 -12.88
N GLY A 198 2.76 2.42 -12.49
CA GLY A 198 2.83 3.86 -12.73
C GLY A 198 1.65 4.63 -12.12
N GLN A 199 1.18 5.65 -12.82
CA GLN A 199 -0.03 6.38 -12.45
C GLN A 199 -1.27 5.62 -12.91
N ILE A 200 -2.24 5.43 -12.00
CA ILE A 200 -3.41 4.60 -12.25
C ILE A 200 -4.64 5.48 -12.44
N GLU A 201 -5.36 5.30 -13.54
CA GLU A 201 -6.65 5.93 -13.81
C GLU A 201 -7.71 4.88 -14.12
N VAL A 202 -8.93 5.06 -13.57
CA VAL A 202 -10.05 4.15 -13.80
C VAL A 202 -10.88 4.62 -14.99
N ILE A 203 -11.11 3.72 -15.94
CA ILE A 203 -12.02 3.91 -17.07
C ILE A 203 -13.40 3.35 -16.69
N SER A 204 -14.28 4.24 -16.26
CA SER A 204 -15.66 3.90 -15.89
C SER A 204 -16.55 3.88 -17.14
N ALA A 205 -16.62 2.74 -17.83
CA ALA A 205 -17.34 2.62 -19.09
C ALA A 205 -18.83 2.25 -18.92
N ILE A 206 -19.24 1.69 -17.79
CA ILE A 206 -20.61 1.29 -17.51
C ILE A 206 -21.03 1.69 -16.10
N PRO A 207 -22.33 1.81 -15.80
CA PRO A 207 -22.81 2.12 -14.44
C PRO A 207 -22.34 1.11 -13.42
N ILE A 208 -22.03 1.60 -12.21
CA ILE A 208 -21.59 0.75 -11.09
C ILE A 208 -22.70 -0.26 -10.75
N ASP A 209 -22.33 -1.52 -10.66
CA ASP A 209 -23.21 -2.60 -10.27
C ASP A 209 -23.37 -2.64 -8.73
N SER A 210 -24.63 -2.70 -8.28
CA SER A 210 -24.98 -2.77 -6.86
C SER A 210 -24.56 -4.10 -6.17
N GLU A 211 -24.29 -5.14 -6.93
CA GLU A 211 -23.86 -6.45 -6.42
C GLU A 211 -22.34 -6.56 -6.21
N LEU A 212 -21.57 -5.56 -6.63
CA LEU A 212 -20.11 -5.54 -6.47
C LEU A 212 -19.71 -5.60 -5.00
N LYS A 213 -18.80 -6.51 -4.68
CA LYS A 213 -18.25 -6.68 -3.35
C LYS A 213 -16.79 -6.22 -3.32
N PRO A 214 -16.50 -5.04 -2.75
CA PRO A 214 -15.13 -4.60 -2.59
C PRO A 214 -14.40 -5.49 -1.58
N ILE A 215 -13.13 -5.77 -1.85
CA ILE A 215 -12.27 -6.50 -0.91
C ILE A 215 -11.43 -5.58 -0.05
N ALA A 216 -11.23 -4.34 -0.51
CA ALA A 216 -10.50 -3.31 0.21
C ALA A 216 -10.96 -1.91 -0.21
N GLN A 217 -10.46 -0.91 0.52
CA GLN A 217 -10.60 0.51 0.18
C GLN A 217 -9.22 1.15 0.16
N LEU A 218 -9.00 2.13 -0.72
CA LEU A 218 -7.80 2.96 -0.63
C LEU A 218 -7.95 3.94 0.53
N SER A 219 -6.91 4.07 1.33
CA SER A 219 -6.89 5.03 2.44
C SER A 219 -6.93 6.46 1.88
N PRO A 220 -7.78 7.34 2.44
CA PRO A 220 -7.83 8.73 2.01
C PRO A 220 -6.52 9.44 2.37
N THR A 221 -6.09 10.36 1.51
CA THR A 221 -4.92 11.22 1.78
C THR A 221 -5.31 12.54 2.47
N GLN A 222 -6.58 12.90 2.44
CA GLN A 222 -7.12 14.03 3.19
C GLN A 222 -7.71 13.53 4.52
N ILE A 223 -7.01 13.81 5.60
CA ILE A 223 -7.34 13.34 6.95
C ILE A 223 -7.55 14.58 7.83
N LYS A 224 -8.64 14.57 8.60
CA LYS A 224 -8.97 15.67 9.52
C LYS A 224 -8.82 15.21 10.95
N LEU A 225 -7.90 15.83 11.67
CA LEU A 225 -7.79 15.64 13.11
C LEU A 225 -8.66 16.65 13.87
N PRO A 226 -9.25 16.24 15.01
CA PRO A 226 -9.99 17.17 15.87
C PRO A 226 -9.08 18.31 16.34
N GLN A 227 -9.60 19.54 16.31
CA GLN A 227 -8.87 20.71 16.78
C GLN A 227 -8.65 20.65 18.30
N ARG A 228 -7.49 21.12 18.74
CA ARG A 228 -7.21 21.27 20.18
C ARG A 228 -8.04 22.37 20.80
N GLN A 229 -8.57 22.10 21.98
CA GLN A 229 -9.30 23.10 22.75
C GLN A 229 -8.34 24.17 23.29
N ALA A 230 -8.75 25.45 23.22
CA ALA A 230 -7.91 26.58 23.64
C ALA A 230 -7.53 26.54 25.14
N PHE A 231 -8.36 25.92 25.98
CA PHE A 231 -8.12 25.75 27.41
C PHE A 231 -7.62 24.36 27.80
N GLY A 232 -7.22 23.54 26.82
CA GLY A 232 -6.70 22.20 27.05
C GLY A 232 -5.34 22.22 27.78
N HIS A 233 -5.07 21.18 28.54
CA HIS A 233 -3.79 20.96 29.21
C HIS A 233 -3.20 19.58 28.86
N LYS A 234 -1.94 19.33 29.23
CA LYS A 234 -1.22 18.07 28.87
C LYS A 234 -1.97 16.78 29.22
N GLY A 235 -2.84 16.79 30.22
CA GLY A 235 -3.66 15.63 30.60
C GLY A 235 -4.81 15.33 29.62
N ASN A 236 -5.24 16.31 28.79
CA ASN A 236 -6.31 16.13 27.82
C ASN A 236 -5.81 15.53 26.49
N TYR A 237 -4.49 15.46 26.29
CA TYR A 237 -3.91 15.05 25.01
C TYR A 237 -3.19 13.68 25.10
N GLY A 238 -3.59 12.87 26.07
CA GLY A 238 -3.11 11.51 26.24
C GLY A 238 -1.71 11.38 26.86
N HIS A 239 -1.52 10.27 27.55
CA HIS A 239 -0.22 9.85 28.11
C HIS A 239 0.19 8.55 27.43
N VAL A 240 1.31 8.58 26.71
CA VAL A 240 1.89 7.42 26.01
C VAL A 240 3.02 6.84 26.83
N LEU A 241 3.00 5.51 27.02
CA LEU A 241 4.07 4.73 27.61
C LEU A 241 4.79 3.95 26.52
N VAL A 242 6.09 4.15 26.35
CA VAL A 242 6.93 3.43 25.40
C VAL A 242 7.81 2.46 26.16
N ILE A 243 7.75 1.17 25.85
CA ILE A 243 8.45 0.10 26.58
C ILE A 243 9.36 -0.67 25.64
N GLY A 244 10.66 -0.74 25.98
CA GLY A 244 11.67 -1.44 25.18
C GLY A 244 13.08 -0.96 25.52
N GLY A 245 13.94 -0.77 24.53
CA GLY A 245 15.27 -0.19 24.73
C GLY A 245 16.17 -1.05 25.60
N HIS A 246 16.47 -2.27 25.14
CA HIS A 246 17.55 -3.11 25.69
C HIS A 246 18.86 -2.33 25.73
N ALA A 247 19.82 -2.75 26.57
CA ALA A 247 21.09 -2.08 26.83
C ALA A 247 21.85 -1.56 25.59
N ASP A 248 21.64 -2.17 24.42
CA ASP A 248 22.30 -1.81 23.15
C ASP A 248 21.35 -1.20 22.11
N MET A 249 20.05 -1.00 22.42
CA MET A 249 19.02 -0.61 21.45
C MET A 249 18.14 0.58 21.89
N GLY A 250 18.72 1.58 22.54
CA GLY A 250 17.99 2.76 23.04
C GLY A 250 17.42 3.69 21.96
N GLY A 251 17.94 3.65 20.73
CA GLY A 251 17.48 4.50 19.63
C GLY A 251 16.04 4.25 19.24
N ALA A 252 15.58 3.00 19.27
CA ALA A 252 14.23 2.61 18.86
C ALA A 252 13.15 3.23 19.78
N VAL A 253 13.29 3.10 21.09
CA VAL A 253 12.33 3.70 22.05
C VAL A 253 12.36 5.23 22.00
N MET A 254 13.52 5.83 21.72
CA MET A 254 13.63 7.28 21.58
C MET A 254 12.87 7.77 20.34
N MET A 255 13.03 7.12 19.19
CA MET A 255 12.28 7.45 17.96
C MET A 255 10.78 7.30 18.15
N ALA A 256 10.30 6.24 18.78
CA ALA A 256 8.90 6.03 19.10
C ALA A 256 8.34 7.12 20.03
N ALA A 257 9.08 7.48 21.07
CA ALA A 257 8.66 8.50 22.02
C ALA A 257 8.64 9.92 21.43
N GLU A 258 9.67 10.28 20.66
CA GLU A 258 9.74 11.57 19.96
C GLU A 258 8.61 11.71 18.94
N SER A 259 8.33 10.65 18.18
CA SER A 259 7.22 10.65 17.22
C SER A 259 5.84 10.74 17.92
N ALA A 260 5.70 10.12 19.10
CA ALA A 260 4.48 10.27 19.90
C ALA A 260 4.25 11.73 20.31
N PHE A 261 5.29 12.47 20.70
CA PHE A 261 5.18 13.91 20.97
C PHE A 261 4.88 14.70 19.70
N SER A 262 5.57 14.41 18.60
CA SER A 262 5.36 15.08 17.31
C SER A 262 3.94 14.89 16.78
N ALA A 263 3.34 13.73 17.05
CA ALA A 263 1.94 13.43 16.75
C ALA A 263 0.95 14.01 17.78
N GLY A 264 1.46 14.69 18.83
CA GLY A 264 0.65 15.52 19.71
C GLY A 264 0.31 14.96 21.08
N ALA A 265 0.95 13.86 21.54
CA ALA A 265 0.75 13.37 22.91
C ALA A 265 1.07 14.45 23.96
N GLY A 266 0.25 14.56 25.01
CA GLY A 266 0.45 15.53 26.09
C GLY A 266 1.55 15.14 27.08
N LYS A 267 1.78 13.84 27.24
CA LYS A 267 2.82 13.24 28.09
C LYS A 267 3.38 11.98 27.41
N VAL A 268 4.69 11.79 27.53
CA VAL A 268 5.35 10.55 27.08
C VAL A 268 6.32 10.07 28.18
N THR A 269 6.23 8.79 28.51
CA THR A 269 7.14 8.11 29.41
C THR A 269 7.84 6.98 28.67
N ILE A 270 9.17 6.87 28.77
CA ILE A 270 9.92 5.71 28.30
C ILE A 270 10.30 4.83 29.49
N VAL A 271 10.11 3.53 29.33
CA VAL A 271 10.65 2.49 30.22
C VAL A 271 11.71 1.73 29.44
N CYS A 272 12.99 1.96 29.75
CA CYS A 272 14.13 1.37 29.07
C CYS A 272 15.32 1.16 30.05
N ASP A 273 16.41 0.58 29.54
CA ASP A 273 17.65 0.45 30.31
C ASP A 273 18.20 1.84 30.68
N VAL A 274 18.65 1.99 31.93
CA VAL A 274 19.17 3.25 32.49
C VAL A 274 20.33 3.83 31.70
N LYS A 275 21.10 3.01 30.98
CA LYS A 275 22.20 3.45 30.11
C LYS A 275 21.79 4.50 29.09
N HIS A 276 20.53 4.51 28.69
CA HIS A 276 20.00 5.42 27.67
C HIS A 276 19.48 6.74 28.24
N HIS A 277 19.23 6.83 29.55
CA HIS A 277 18.55 7.96 30.17
C HIS A 277 19.22 9.30 29.87
N THR A 278 20.56 9.37 30.05
CA THR A 278 21.31 10.61 29.80
C THR A 278 21.19 11.06 28.33
N ALA A 279 21.34 10.14 27.38
CA ALA A 279 21.25 10.46 25.96
C ALA A 279 19.82 10.92 25.57
N ILE A 280 18.80 10.26 26.11
CA ILE A 280 17.40 10.64 25.86
C ILE A 280 17.10 12.02 26.42
N LEU A 281 17.47 12.31 27.67
CA LEU A 281 17.22 13.61 28.31
C LEU A 281 18.00 14.74 27.64
N THR A 282 19.20 14.47 27.16
CA THR A 282 20.01 15.46 26.42
C THR A 282 19.32 15.86 25.12
N ARG A 283 18.69 14.92 24.44
CA ARG A 283 18.01 15.15 23.15
C ARG A 283 16.57 15.63 23.33
N SER A 284 15.83 15.02 24.26
CA SER A 284 14.39 15.22 24.44
C SER A 284 14.03 15.39 25.93
N PRO A 285 14.34 16.55 26.55
CA PRO A 285 14.23 16.77 27.99
C PRO A 285 12.80 16.75 28.54
N ASN A 286 11.79 16.76 27.69
CA ASN A 286 10.38 16.65 28.03
C ASN A 286 9.86 15.21 28.20
N ILE A 287 10.69 14.21 27.89
CA ILE A 287 10.36 12.79 28.08
C ILE A 287 10.60 12.40 29.53
N MET A 288 9.65 11.69 30.12
CA MET A 288 9.80 11.07 31.45
C MET A 288 10.45 9.69 31.32
N LEU A 289 11.33 9.34 32.25
CA LEU A 289 12.07 8.08 32.17
C LEU A 289 11.82 7.19 33.38
N ARG A 290 11.83 5.88 33.16
CA ARG A 290 11.85 4.84 34.20
C ARG A 290 12.86 3.76 33.82
N ASP A 291 13.61 3.27 34.78
CA ASP A 291 14.53 2.15 34.55
C ASP A 291 13.76 0.83 34.55
N ILE A 292 13.76 0.13 33.43
CA ILE A 292 13.04 -1.13 33.25
C ILE A 292 13.50 -2.23 34.20
N ASN A 293 14.76 -2.17 34.68
CA ASN A 293 15.36 -3.18 35.55
C ASN A 293 14.97 -2.99 37.02
N ASN A 294 14.60 -1.77 37.43
CA ASN A 294 14.39 -1.43 38.84
C ASN A 294 12.91 -1.25 39.22
N LEU A 295 11.97 -1.35 38.24
CA LEU A 295 10.52 -1.24 38.51
C LEU A 295 9.99 -2.46 39.26
N ILE A 296 9.42 -2.23 40.45
CA ILE A 296 8.66 -3.24 41.19
C ILE A 296 7.23 -3.36 40.63
N ASP A 297 6.55 -4.44 40.96
CA ASP A 297 5.23 -4.77 40.39
C ASP A 297 4.16 -3.72 40.66
N ASP A 298 4.15 -3.08 41.83
CA ASP A 298 3.20 -2.02 42.17
C ASP A 298 3.44 -0.75 41.36
N GLU A 299 4.70 -0.36 41.13
CA GLU A 299 5.06 0.79 40.29
C GLU A 299 4.70 0.55 38.85
N LEU A 300 4.93 -0.67 38.35
CA LEU A 300 4.55 -1.09 37.00
C LEU A 300 3.03 -1.03 36.84
N GLN A 301 2.27 -1.59 37.81
CA GLN A 301 0.80 -1.53 37.77
C GLN A 301 0.30 -0.09 37.79
N ASN A 302 0.87 0.75 38.65
CA ASN A 302 0.52 2.16 38.73
C ASN A 302 0.81 2.91 37.42
N LEU A 303 1.91 2.60 36.72
CA LEU A 303 2.17 3.16 35.39
C LEU A 303 1.06 2.77 34.38
N ILE A 304 0.70 1.49 34.33
CA ILE A 304 -0.35 0.98 33.44
C ILE A 304 -1.71 1.61 33.71
N ASP A 305 -2.06 1.79 34.98
CA ASP A 305 -3.36 2.33 35.38
C ASP A 305 -3.53 3.83 35.05
N HIS A 306 -2.41 4.55 34.81
CA HIS A 306 -2.42 6.02 34.59
C HIS A 306 -1.96 6.47 33.19
N VAL A 307 -1.83 5.56 32.24
CA VAL A 307 -1.54 5.88 30.84
C VAL A 307 -2.71 5.54 29.93
N ASP A 308 -2.82 6.22 28.80
CA ASP A 308 -3.91 6.04 27.84
C ASP A 308 -3.51 5.05 26.73
N ALA A 309 -2.21 5.00 26.39
CA ALA A 309 -1.68 4.10 25.38
C ALA A 309 -0.29 3.57 25.72
N VAL A 310 -0.01 2.37 25.22
CA VAL A 310 1.29 1.71 25.34
C VAL A 310 1.82 1.37 23.96
N SER A 311 3.10 1.69 23.70
CA SER A 311 3.85 1.18 22.56
C SER A 311 4.94 0.24 23.07
N PHE A 312 4.90 -1.03 22.69
CA PHE A 312 5.71 -2.09 23.30
C PHE A 312 6.48 -2.90 22.26
N GLY A 313 7.77 -3.07 22.51
CA GLY A 313 8.63 -4.02 21.79
C GLY A 313 9.81 -3.39 21.04
N MET A 314 9.83 -2.08 20.82
CA MET A 314 10.89 -1.39 20.08
C MET A 314 12.24 -1.54 20.78
N GLY A 315 13.17 -2.23 20.12
CA GLY A 315 14.50 -2.49 20.68
C GLY A 315 14.48 -3.26 22.01
N LEU A 316 13.51 -4.13 22.23
CA LEU A 316 13.42 -4.95 23.44
C LEU A 316 14.51 -6.03 23.49
N GLY A 317 14.98 -6.48 22.31
CA GLY A 317 15.91 -7.61 22.19
C GLY A 317 15.20 -8.96 22.15
N ARG A 318 16.00 -10.04 22.02
CA ARG A 318 15.46 -11.41 21.85
C ARG A 318 16.16 -12.44 22.74
N ASP A 319 16.93 -11.98 23.71
CA ASP A 319 17.60 -12.82 24.70
C ASP A 319 16.67 -13.19 25.87
N GLU A 320 17.20 -13.87 26.87
CA GLU A 320 16.44 -14.32 28.04
C GLU A 320 15.93 -13.15 28.90
N TRP A 321 16.70 -12.05 28.99
CA TRP A 321 16.25 -10.83 29.67
C TRP A 321 15.00 -10.24 28.95
N ALA A 322 15.06 -10.11 27.63
CA ALA A 322 13.95 -9.60 26.83
C ALA A 322 12.70 -10.47 26.97
N LYS A 323 12.86 -11.80 27.00
CA LYS A 323 11.75 -12.73 27.23
C LYS A 323 11.11 -12.55 28.61
N GLN A 324 11.90 -12.34 29.65
CA GLN A 324 11.41 -12.06 31.01
C GLN A 324 10.66 -10.72 31.03
N GLN A 325 11.24 -9.65 30.44
CA GLN A 325 10.56 -8.35 30.34
C GLN A 325 9.27 -8.44 29.53
N PHE A 326 9.28 -9.13 28.38
CA PHE A 326 8.05 -9.35 27.61
C PHE A 326 6.97 -10.01 28.46
N SER A 327 7.29 -11.10 29.15
CA SER A 327 6.32 -11.83 29.96
C SER A 327 5.77 -10.98 31.11
N LYS A 328 6.64 -10.21 31.78
CA LYS A 328 6.27 -9.32 32.89
C LYS A 328 5.29 -8.23 32.44
N TRP A 329 5.59 -7.55 31.33
CA TRP A 329 4.80 -6.42 30.84
C TRP A 329 3.54 -6.88 30.09
N PHE A 330 3.66 -7.89 29.22
CA PHE A 330 2.57 -8.31 28.35
C PHE A 330 1.34 -8.80 29.12
N VAL A 331 1.52 -9.54 30.21
CA VAL A 331 0.40 -10.03 31.05
C VAL A 331 -0.42 -8.85 31.60
N LYS A 332 0.24 -7.84 32.15
CA LYS A 332 -0.44 -6.67 32.74
C LYS A 332 -1.06 -5.77 31.67
N ILE A 333 -0.38 -5.53 30.54
CA ILE A 333 -0.89 -4.76 29.41
C ILE A 333 -2.14 -5.44 28.83
N HIS A 334 -2.11 -6.76 28.66
CA HIS A 334 -3.22 -7.51 28.11
C HIS A 334 -4.47 -7.51 29.03
N GLN A 335 -4.27 -7.47 30.35
CA GLN A 335 -5.35 -7.37 31.33
C GLN A 335 -5.97 -5.97 31.41
N ALA A 336 -5.23 -4.93 31.03
CA ALA A 336 -5.67 -3.54 31.10
C ALA A 336 -6.53 -3.15 29.87
N VAL A 337 -7.81 -3.53 29.90
CA VAL A 337 -8.76 -3.37 28.77
C VAL A 337 -9.01 -1.92 28.33
N HIS A 338 -8.67 -0.94 29.15
CA HIS A 338 -8.81 0.50 28.81
C HIS A 338 -7.73 0.99 27.85
N LEU A 339 -6.56 0.32 27.83
CA LEU A 339 -5.38 0.77 27.09
C LEU A 339 -5.55 0.61 25.58
N GLN A 340 -4.99 1.58 24.85
CA GLN A 340 -4.66 1.45 23.44
C GLN A 340 -3.25 0.84 23.36
N VAL A 341 -3.09 -0.33 22.76
CA VAL A 341 -1.83 -1.10 22.80
C VAL A 341 -1.24 -1.26 21.41
N VAL A 342 -0.01 -0.80 21.21
CA VAL A 342 0.75 -1.06 19.97
C VAL A 342 1.80 -2.12 20.26
N LEU A 343 1.78 -3.21 19.54
CA LEU A 343 2.81 -4.26 19.57
C LEU A 343 3.60 -4.20 18.26
N ASP A 344 4.90 -3.92 18.37
CA ASP A 344 5.80 -3.85 17.20
C ASP A 344 7.12 -4.57 17.50
N ALA A 345 7.91 -4.82 16.47
CA ALA A 345 9.28 -5.33 16.58
C ALA A 345 9.38 -6.60 17.44
N ASP A 346 10.22 -6.57 18.51
CA ASP A 346 10.50 -7.75 19.30
C ASP A 346 9.32 -8.23 20.16
N ALA A 347 8.31 -7.37 20.43
CA ALA A 347 7.07 -7.84 21.06
C ALA A 347 6.29 -8.79 20.12
N LEU A 348 6.31 -8.56 18.81
CA LEU A 348 5.71 -9.49 17.82
C LEU A 348 6.47 -10.81 17.74
N TRP A 349 7.80 -10.76 17.96
CA TRP A 349 8.62 -11.97 17.99
C TRP A 349 8.18 -12.92 19.12
N PHE A 350 7.99 -12.39 20.33
CA PHE A 350 7.55 -13.18 21.48
C PHE A 350 6.06 -13.53 21.42
N LEU A 351 5.24 -12.67 20.82
CA LEU A 351 3.81 -12.96 20.58
C LEU A 351 3.63 -14.22 19.72
N ALA A 352 4.55 -14.51 18.80
CA ALA A 352 4.51 -15.70 17.97
C ALA A 352 4.54 -17.02 18.78
N GLU A 353 5.05 -16.98 20.02
CA GLU A 353 5.10 -18.11 20.95
C GLU A 353 3.84 -18.21 21.84
N GLN A 354 2.92 -17.24 21.75
CA GLN A 354 1.71 -17.19 22.57
C GLN A 354 0.50 -17.74 21.82
N SER A 355 -0.35 -18.47 22.54
CA SER A 355 -1.66 -18.89 22.07
C SER A 355 -2.73 -18.01 22.71
N ILE A 356 -2.95 -16.81 22.13
CA ILE A 356 -3.79 -15.76 22.73
C ILE A 356 -4.65 -15.07 21.68
N LYS A 357 -5.81 -14.55 22.11
CA LYS A 357 -6.64 -13.62 21.35
C LYS A 357 -6.54 -12.23 21.95
N LEU A 358 -6.23 -11.27 21.12
CA LEU A 358 -6.07 -9.87 21.51
C LEU A 358 -7.40 -9.12 21.36
N ASN A 359 -7.57 -8.05 22.11
CA ASN A 359 -8.75 -7.20 22.02
C ASN A 359 -8.65 -6.20 20.85
N GLN A 360 -9.76 -5.52 20.53
CA GLN A 360 -9.85 -4.56 19.43
C GLN A 360 -9.05 -3.26 19.64
N ARG A 361 -8.51 -3.02 20.84
CA ARG A 361 -7.63 -1.89 21.15
C ARG A 361 -6.13 -2.26 21.04
N THR A 362 -5.84 -3.42 20.44
CA THR A 362 -4.46 -3.88 20.17
C THR A 362 -4.15 -3.74 18.69
N TYR A 363 -3.11 -2.95 18.39
CA TYR A 363 -2.62 -2.63 17.05
C TYR A 363 -1.30 -3.34 16.82
N LEU A 364 -1.21 -4.16 15.78
CA LEU A 364 -0.03 -4.95 15.47
C LEU A 364 0.54 -4.51 14.14
N THR A 365 1.84 -4.23 14.11
CA THR A 365 2.48 -3.58 12.97
C THR A 365 3.62 -4.42 12.36
N PRO A 366 3.39 -5.72 11.99
CA PRO A 366 4.46 -6.54 11.45
C PRO A 366 4.93 -6.06 10.07
N HIS A 367 6.25 -6.11 9.86
CA HIS A 367 6.82 -6.22 8.52
C HIS A 367 6.74 -7.69 8.03
N PRO A 368 7.00 -7.98 6.73
CA PRO A 368 6.84 -9.35 6.21
C PRO A 368 7.61 -10.44 6.97
N GLY A 369 8.81 -10.12 7.48
CA GLY A 369 9.58 -11.08 8.29
C GLY A 369 8.96 -11.39 9.65
N GLU A 370 8.38 -10.39 10.32
CA GLU A 370 7.64 -10.57 11.59
C GLU A 370 6.33 -11.33 11.34
N ALA A 371 5.62 -11.02 10.26
CA ALA A 371 4.44 -11.76 9.85
C ALA A 371 4.73 -13.24 9.57
N ALA A 372 5.88 -13.53 8.93
CA ALA A 372 6.35 -14.88 8.67
C ALA A 372 6.59 -15.66 9.98
N LYS A 373 7.23 -15.02 10.97
CA LYS A 373 7.42 -15.61 12.31
C LYS A 373 6.07 -15.88 12.99
N LEU A 374 5.15 -14.91 12.97
CA LEU A 374 3.82 -15.01 13.58
C LEU A 374 2.99 -16.16 12.97
N LEU A 375 3.09 -16.39 11.66
CA LEU A 375 2.36 -17.45 10.95
C LEU A 375 3.15 -18.76 10.81
N ASN A 376 4.42 -18.78 11.21
CA ASN A 376 5.35 -19.90 11.05
C ASN A 376 5.46 -20.35 9.58
N CYS A 377 5.73 -19.40 8.68
CA CYS A 377 5.91 -19.62 7.26
C CYS A 377 7.08 -18.78 6.72
N SER A 378 7.39 -18.86 5.44
CA SER A 378 8.43 -18.06 4.81
C SER A 378 7.96 -16.64 4.44
N VAL A 379 8.92 -15.71 4.31
CA VAL A 379 8.63 -14.35 3.80
C VAL A 379 8.07 -14.39 2.38
N SER A 380 8.53 -15.35 1.57
CA SER A 380 8.01 -15.54 0.21
C SER A 380 6.52 -15.91 0.20
N GLU A 381 6.06 -16.72 1.15
CA GLU A 381 4.63 -17.05 1.29
C GLU A 381 3.80 -15.85 1.75
N ILE A 382 4.36 -14.98 2.61
CA ILE A 382 3.72 -13.72 3.02
C ILE A 382 3.53 -12.81 1.80
N GLU A 383 4.60 -12.60 1.03
CA GLU A 383 4.59 -11.68 -0.12
C GLU A 383 3.79 -12.23 -1.31
N ALA A 384 3.67 -13.55 -1.45
CA ALA A 384 2.89 -14.17 -2.53
C ALA A 384 1.41 -13.74 -2.51
N ASP A 385 0.82 -13.57 -1.31
CA ASP A 385 -0.55 -13.07 -1.15
C ASP A 385 -0.68 -12.34 0.20
N ARG A 386 -0.40 -11.03 0.16
CA ARG A 386 -0.41 -10.16 1.34
C ARG A 386 -1.82 -9.98 1.92
N ILE A 387 -2.86 -9.98 1.06
CA ILE A 387 -4.26 -9.84 1.49
C ILE A 387 -4.69 -11.09 2.27
N ALA A 388 -4.46 -12.28 1.73
CA ALA A 388 -4.74 -13.51 2.47
C ALA A 388 -3.92 -13.59 3.77
N THR A 389 -2.69 -13.09 3.75
CA THR A 389 -1.81 -13.06 4.92
C THR A 389 -2.38 -12.24 6.07
N ILE A 390 -2.82 -11.00 5.82
CA ILE A 390 -3.33 -10.14 6.90
C ILE A 390 -4.62 -10.72 7.52
N HIS A 391 -5.46 -11.36 6.73
CA HIS A 391 -6.64 -12.07 7.23
C HIS A 391 -6.27 -13.31 8.08
N LYS A 392 -5.21 -14.06 7.70
CA LYS A 392 -4.69 -15.18 8.51
C LYS A 392 -4.17 -14.68 9.87
N LEU A 393 -3.46 -13.55 9.90
CA LEU A 393 -2.97 -12.94 11.14
C LEU A 393 -4.13 -12.54 12.05
N GLN A 394 -5.12 -11.83 11.54
CA GLN A 394 -6.31 -11.44 12.31
C GLN A 394 -7.11 -12.66 12.79
N LYS A 395 -7.28 -13.67 11.94
CA LYS A 395 -7.93 -14.93 12.33
C LYS A 395 -7.19 -15.64 13.46
N LYS A 396 -5.86 -15.61 13.45
CA LYS A 396 -5.03 -16.28 14.48
C LYS A 396 -5.03 -15.53 15.81
N TYR A 397 -4.87 -14.21 15.81
CA TYR A 397 -4.62 -13.43 17.03
C TYR A 397 -5.73 -12.44 17.40
N ALA A 398 -6.71 -12.15 16.52
CA ALA A 398 -7.62 -11.02 16.62
C ALA A 398 -6.87 -9.67 16.61
N GLY A 399 -7.41 -8.58 17.17
CA GLY A 399 -6.79 -7.26 17.14
C GLY A 399 -6.88 -6.57 15.77
N GLN A 400 -6.18 -5.44 15.62
CA GLN A 400 -6.10 -4.64 14.40
C GLN A 400 -4.69 -4.70 13.82
N TRP A 401 -4.56 -4.78 12.50
CA TRP A 401 -3.31 -5.14 11.84
C TRP A 401 -2.84 -4.12 10.82
N VAL A 402 -1.53 -3.89 10.80
CA VAL A 402 -0.81 -3.20 9.73
C VAL A 402 0.26 -4.14 9.18
N LEU A 403 0.06 -4.72 8.00
CA LEU A 403 1.13 -5.44 7.30
C LEU A 403 1.95 -4.42 6.51
N LYS A 404 3.09 -4.04 7.07
CA LYS A 404 4.00 -3.02 6.51
C LYS A 404 4.56 -3.43 5.15
N GLY A 405 4.86 -2.46 4.29
CA GLY A 405 5.49 -2.63 2.97
C GLY A 405 4.87 -1.72 1.92
N VAL A 406 5.24 -1.93 0.66
CA VAL A 406 4.65 -1.19 -0.47
C VAL A 406 3.16 -1.51 -0.55
N GLY A 407 2.30 -0.46 -0.54
CA GLY A 407 0.87 -0.66 -0.38
C GLY A 407 0.57 -1.33 0.97
N SER A 408 0.97 -0.68 2.08
CA SER A 408 0.69 -1.21 3.43
C SER A 408 -0.78 -1.56 3.58
N LEU A 409 -1.05 -2.77 4.05
CA LEU A 409 -2.41 -3.26 4.29
C LEU A 409 -2.80 -3.00 5.74
N ILE A 410 -4.00 -2.47 5.96
CA ILE A 410 -4.52 -2.15 7.28
C ILE A 410 -5.87 -2.85 7.44
N LEU A 411 -5.96 -3.78 8.39
CA LEU A 411 -7.17 -4.54 8.66
C LEU A 411 -7.71 -4.18 10.04
N GLN A 412 -8.85 -3.53 10.00
CA GLN A 412 -9.70 -3.24 11.15
C GLN A 412 -11.02 -4.01 10.97
N ASP A 413 -12.16 -3.34 10.88
CA ASP A 413 -13.42 -3.95 10.44
C ASP A 413 -13.39 -4.22 8.92
N ASP A 414 -12.85 -3.24 8.17
CA ASP A 414 -12.59 -3.34 6.73
C ASP A 414 -11.10 -3.40 6.43
N LEU A 415 -10.75 -3.92 5.25
CA LEU A 415 -9.39 -3.88 4.72
C LEU A 415 -9.15 -2.57 3.98
N TRP A 416 -8.04 -1.90 4.32
CA TRP A 416 -7.58 -0.66 3.69
C TRP A 416 -6.18 -0.85 3.08
N ILE A 417 -5.90 -0.12 2.01
CA ILE A 417 -4.59 -0.09 1.37
C ILE A 417 -4.08 1.35 1.40
N CYS A 418 -2.94 1.57 2.03
CA CYS A 418 -2.25 2.86 2.01
C CYS A 418 -1.36 2.93 0.77
N THR A 419 -1.66 3.85 -0.13
CA THR A 419 -0.91 4.06 -1.38
C THR A 419 0.17 5.13 -1.26
N ALA A 420 0.15 5.95 -0.21
CA ALA A 420 1.17 6.94 0.10
C ALA A 420 2.48 6.29 0.59
N GLY A 421 3.53 7.05 0.68
CA GLY A 421 4.86 6.61 1.04
C GLY A 421 5.77 6.33 -0.16
N ASN A 422 7.06 6.28 0.08
CA ASN A 422 8.08 6.19 -0.96
C ASN A 422 9.23 5.25 -0.56
N ALA A 423 10.11 4.92 -1.52
CA ALA A 423 11.21 3.99 -1.31
C ALA A 423 12.26 4.48 -0.30
N GLY A 424 12.36 5.79 -0.06
CA GLY A 424 13.24 6.36 0.97
C GLY A 424 12.88 5.95 2.40
N MET A 425 11.61 5.55 2.63
CA MET A 425 11.16 5.03 3.92
C MET A 425 11.66 3.61 4.23
N GLY A 426 12.36 2.96 3.30
CA GLY A 426 12.99 1.64 3.50
C GLY A 426 14.27 1.73 4.36
N THR A 427 14.21 2.38 5.51
CA THR A 427 15.33 2.56 6.45
C THR A 427 14.92 2.18 7.88
N GLY A 428 15.91 1.83 8.72
CA GLY A 428 15.66 1.47 10.12
C GLY A 428 15.03 2.62 10.90
N GLY A 429 14.11 2.29 11.82
CA GLY A 429 13.45 3.25 12.71
C GLY A 429 12.08 3.74 12.21
N MET A 430 11.72 3.54 10.95
CA MET A 430 10.41 3.96 10.42
C MET A 430 9.24 3.25 11.11
N GLY A 431 9.43 1.98 11.48
CA GLY A 431 8.45 1.23 12.28
C GLY A 431 8.27 1.82 13.67
N ASP A 432 9.39 2.19 14.34
CA ASP A 432 9.35 2.81 15.66
C ASP A 432 8.57 4.14 15.64
N VAL A 433 8.81 4.97 14.61
CA VAL A 433 8.06 6.22 14.38
C VAL A 433 6.56 5.93 14.22
N LEU A 434 6.20 4.96 13.39
CA LEU A 434 4.80 4.56 13.19
C LEU A 434 4.15 4.08 14.50
N ALA A 435 4.84 3.25 15.26
CA ALA A 435 4.34 2.73 16.54
C ALA A 435 4.08 3.86 17.55
N GLY A 436 4.98 4.85 17.63
CA GLY A 436 4.79 6.04 18.44
C GLY A 436 3.60 6.90 18.00
N MET A 437 3.44 7.10 16.69
CA MET A 437 2.30 7.83 16.12
C MET A 437 0.95 7.14 16.42
N ILE A 438 0.88 5.81 16.24
CA ILE A 438 -0.34 5.05 16.53
C ILE A 438 -0.70 5.21 18.01
N ALA A 439 0.25 4.99 18.92
CA ALA A 439 0.02 5.13 20.36
C ALA A 439 -0.45 6.55 20.71
N SER A 440 0.18 7.57 20.15
CA SER A 440 -0.16 8.98 20.41
C SER A 440 -1.56 9.35 19.94
N LEU A 441 -1.87 9.07 18.68
CA LEU A 441 -3.15 9.48 18.08
C LEU A 441 -4.31 8.66 18.66
N LYS A 442 -4.08 7.39 19.01
CA LYS A 442 -5.07 6.57 19.70
C LYS A 442 -5.25 6.96 21.18
N ALA A 443 -4.21 7.46 21.85
CA ALA A 443 -4.36 8.04 23.21
C ALA A 443 -5.19 9.32 23.19
N GLN A 444 -5.05 10.17 22.17
CA GLN A 444 -5.77 11.43 22.03
C GLN A 444 -7.19 11.26 21.52
N PHE A 445 -7.40 10.35 20.57
CA PHE A 445 -8.63 10.24 19.79
C PHE A 445 -9.02 8.77 19.55
N PRO A 446 -9.27 7.95 20.60
CA PRO A 446 -9.43 6.51 20.49
C PRO A 446 -10.52 6.07 19.50
N GLU A 447 -11.62 6.84 19.43
CA GLU A 447 -12.79 6.53 18.59
C GLU A 447 -12.92 7.40 17.33
N HIS A 448 -12.11 8.48 17.19
CA HIS A 448 -12.27 9.46 16.13
C HIS A 448 -11.30 9.28 14.96
N ILE A 449 -10.14 8.66 15.19
CA ILE A 449 -9.18 8.41 14.14
C ILE A 449 -9.03 6.90 13.89
N HIS A 450 -9.08 6.50 12.63
CA HIS A 450 -8.90 5.12 12.24
C HIS A 450 -7.42 4.77 12.02
N LEU A 451 -7.08 3.48 12.17
CA LEU A 451 -5.69 3.02 12.02
C LEU A 451 -5.14 3.31 10.62
N HIS A 452 -5.96 3.13 9.57
CA HIS A 452 -5.56 3.41 8.20
C HIS A 452 -5.23 4.90 7.98
N GLU A 453 -5.89 5.82 8.67
CA GLU A 453 -5.60 7.25 8.61
C GLU A 453 -4.25 7.55 9.25
N ILE A 454 -3.94 6.94 10.41
CA ILE A 454 -2.64 7.11 11.08
C ILE A 454 -1.50 6.59 10.21
N VAL A 455 -1.66 5.40 9.61
CA VAL A 455 -0.67 4.85 8.68
C VAL A 455 -0.47 5.76 7.48
N THR A 456 -1.54 6.35 6.97
CA THR A 456 -1.45 7.31 5.86
C THR A 456 -0.74 8.61 6.27
N LEU A 457 -1.01 9.16 7.47
CA LEU A 457 -0.28 10.33 7.98
C LEU A 457 1.23 10.05 8.09
N HIS A 458 1.61 8.87 8.59
CA HIS A 458 3.00 8.45 8.62
C HIS A 458 3.62 8.37 7.22
N ALA A 459 2.90 7.79 6.26
CA ALA A 459 3.37 7.69 4.88
C ALA A 459 3.50 9.08 4.21
N LEU A 460 2.54 9.98 4.42
CA LEU A 460 2.57 11.36 3.92
C LEU A 460 3.72 12.17 4.55
N ALA A 461 4.06 11.93 5.82
CA ALA A 461 5.24 12.54 6.44
C ALA A 461 6.53 12.07 5.74
N GLY A 462 6.62 10.80 5.36
CA GLY A 462 7.71 10.29 4.54
C GLY A 462 7.75 10.91 3.14
N ASP A 463 6.59 11.12 2.50
CA ASP A 463 6.50 11.77 1.20
C ASP A 463 6.89 13.25 1.26
N TYR A 464 6.52 13.95 2.34
CA TYR A 464 6.95 15.32 2.59
C TYR A 464 8.48 15.45 2.65
N LEU A 465 9.16 14.55 3.34
CA LEU A 465 10.63 14.54 3.37
C LEU A 465 11.24 14.16 2.02
N ALA A 466 10.59 13.29 1.27
CA ALA A 466 11.08 12.83 -0.03
C ALA A 466 11.03 13.89 -1.12
N ILE A 467 10.39 15.04 -0.91
CA ILE A 467 10.41 16.19 -1.83
C ILE A 467 11.87 16.63 -2.11
N GLN A 468 12.75 16.54 -1.12
CA GLN A 468 14.17 16.87 -1.26
C GLN A 468 15.00 15.69 -1.80
N GLY A 469 14.44 14.49 -1.89
CA GLY A 469 15.07 13.26 -2.34
C GLY A 469 14.81 12.10 -1.40
N GLN A 470 14.78 10.90 -1.97
CA GLN A 470 14.49 9.68 -1.22
C GLN A 470 15.73 9.03 -0.58
N ARG A 471 16.90 9.22 -1.21
CA ARG A 471 18.16 8.60 -0.74
C ARG A 471 18.71 9.34 0.47
N GLY A 472 18.94 8.62 1.56
CA GLY A 472 19.44 9.20 2.82
C GLY A 472 18.34 9.74 3.75
N LEU A 473 17.06 9.48 3.46
CA LEU A 473 15.96 9.75 4.36
C LEU A 473 16.14 8.92 5.64
N GLN A 474 16.12 9.56 6.79
CA GLN A 474 16.35 8.92 8.09
C GLN A 474 15.13 9.07 9.00
N ALA A 475 14.86 8.04 9.81
CA ALA A 475 13.67 7.99 10.66
C ALA A 475 13.59 9.14 11.69
N HIS A 476 14.73 9.62 12.20
CA HIS A 476 14.71 10.72 13.16
C HIS A 476 14.31 12.08 12.57
N HIS A 477 14.40 12.25 11.24
CA HIS A 477 13.87 13.42 10.54
C HIS A 477 12.34 13.39 10.44
N MET A 478 11.72 12.24 10.63
CA MET A 478 10.26 12.11 10.58
C MET A 478 9.54 12.96 11.62
N ASN A 479 10.18 13.29 12.74
CA ASN A 479 9.55 14.04 13.82
C ASN A 479 9.01 15.42 13.35
N GLU A 480 9.79 16.16 12.56
CA GLU A 480 9.36 17.44 11.98
C GLU A 480 8.29 17.25 10.92
N ALA A 481 8.41 16.23 10.10
CA ALA A 481 7.44 15.91 9.07
C ALA A 481 6.10 15.44 9.69
N VAL A 482 6.14 14.62 10.73
CA VAL A 482 4.95 14.20 11.49
C VAL A 482 4.26 15.42 12.10
N TYR A 483 5.02 16.30 12.78
CA TYR A 483 4.47 17.55 13.31
C TYR A 483 3.82 18.39 12.21
N TYR A 484 4.45 18.51 11.04
CA TYR A 484 3.89 19.22 9.91
C TYR A 484 2.58 18.59 9.44
N VAL A 485 2.56 17.30 9.13
CA VAL A 485 1.38 16.62 8.54
C VAL A 485 0.18 16.65 9.47
N VAL A 486 0.36 16.35 10.76
CA VAL A 486 -0.76 16.32 11.73
C VAL A 486 -1.40 17.69 11.96
N ASN A 487 -0.69 18.77 11.62
CA ASN A 487 -1.21 20.14 11.76
C ASN A 487 -1.71 20.73 10.42
N HIS A 488 -1.34 20.17 9.27
CA HIS A 488 -1.68 20.72 7.95
C HIS A 488 -2.58 19.78 7.12
N CYS A 489 -3.01 18.65 7.68
CA CYS A 489 -4.01 17.77 7.07
C CYS A 489 -5.45 18.32 7.13
N HIS A 490 -5.59 19.63 7.18
CA HIS A 490 -6.87 20.33 7.11
C HIS A 490 -7.17 20.64 5.65
N GLY A 491 -7.97 19.79 5.00
CA GLY A 491 -8.52 20.07 3.67
C GLY A 491 -9.63 21.10 3.73
#